data_acffed7bfb44a353a778d961dd1ab6ec
#
_entry.id   acffed7bfb44a353a778d961dd1ab6ec
#
_cell.length_a   1.000
_cell.length_b   1.000
_cell.length_c   1.000
_cell.angle_alpha   90.00
_cell.angle_beta   90.00
_cell.angle_gamma   90.00
#
_symmetry.space_group_name_H-M   'P 1'
#
loop_
_entity.id
_entity.type
_entity.pdbx_description
1 polymer ?
#
loop_
_entity_poly.entity_id
_entity_poly.type
_entity_poly.pdbx_seq_one_letter_code
_entity_poly.pdbx_strand_id
1 'polypeptide(L)'
;YHRVPVTPDQTPELKDFDEILEILDAQTQPTIYGLQDQWGTGRSTTAAICVYLYQMWKTSPPATIKVEAQRDFSLVNSVIRLLNHGQMIKMYVDLAIQHLSQNGTDLKDSIFTFLERAELARSHIDSKAATQKACQYLERYFWLIVLNSYLYESKRSPPS
;
A
#
# COMPACT_ATOMS: atom_id res chain seq x y z
N TYR A 1 -15.17 3.35 16.98
CA TYR A 1 -15.42 3.45 15.54
C TYR A 1 -14.80 4.74 15.00
N HIS A 2 -13.95 4.60 13.99
CA HIS A 2 -13.32 5.72 13.27
C HIS A 2 -13.72 5.65 11.80
N ARG A 3 -13.89 6.80 11.15
CA ARG A 3 -14.22 6.89 9.74
C ARG A 3 -13.19 7.75 9.03
N VAL A 4 -12.41 7.14 8.15
CA VAL A 4 -11.49 7.85 7.25
C VAL A 4 -12.19 8.04 5.89
N PRO A 5 -12.50 9.26 5.47
CA PRO A 5 -13.37 9.54 4.33
C PRO A 5 -12.64 9.48 2.99
N VAL A 6 -12.09 8.32 2.62
CA VAL A 6 -11.43 8.11 1.33
C VAL A 6 -12.45 8.01 0.20
N THR A 7 -12.28 8.81 -0.85
CA THR A 7 -13.17 8.80 -2.02
C THR A 7 -13.10 7.45 -2.76
N PRO A 8 -14.23 6.86 -3.15
CA PRO A 8 -14.22 5.65 -3.97
C PRO A 8 -13.43 5.82 -5.26
N ASP A 9 -12.73 4.78 -5.68
CA ASP A 9 -11.93 4.73 -6.90
C ASP A 9 -10.78 5.75 -7.01
N GLN A 10 -10.46 6.45 -5.93
CA GLN A 10 -9.30 7.33 -5.86
C GLN A 10 -8.21 6.74 -4.96
N THR A 11 -6.99 7.20 -5.17
CA THR A 11 -5.89 6.95 -4.26
C THR A 11 -6.11 7.74 -2.98
N PRO A 12 -5.85 7.18 -1.77
CA PRO A 12 -5.88 7.96 -0.53
C PRO A 12 -4.94 9.15 -0.63
N GLU A 13 -5.36 10.30 -0.10
CA GLU A 13 -4.53 11.49 0.02
C GLU A 13 -3.60 11.38 1.24
N LEU A 14 -2.58 12.23 1.32
CA LEU A 14 -1.65 12.26 2.47
C LEU A 14 -2.38 12.39 3.80
N LYS A 15 -3.40 13.24 3.87
CA LYS A 15 -4.21 13.43 5.07
C LYS A 15 -4.92 12.15 5.54
N ASP A 16 -5.31 11.26 4.60
CA ASP A 16 -5.97 10.00 4.94
C ASP A 16 -4.98 9.04 5.60
N PHE A 17 -3.73 9.03 5.14
CA PHE A 17 -2.65 8.27 5.78
C PHE A 17 -2.29 8.84 7.16
N ASP A 18 -2.23 10.16 7.31
CA ASP A 18 -1.98 10.82 8.59
C ASP A 18 -3.08 10.48 9.60
N GLU A 19 -4.36 10.52 9.19
CA GLU A 19 -5.51 10.15 10.03
C GLU A 19 -5.44 8.67 10.47
N ILE A 20 -5.06 7.76 9.55
CA ILE A 20 -4.84 6.35 9.89
C ILE A 20 -3.73 6.22 10.94
N LEU A 21 -2.61 6.91 10.76
CA LEU A 21 -1.49 6.86 11.71
C LEU A 21 -1.87 7.44 13.07
N GLU A 22 -2.62 8.54 13.12
CA GLU A 22 -3.12 9.12 14.37
C GLU A 22 -4.02 8.14 15.14
N ILE A 23 -4.93 7.45 14.42
CA ILE A 23 -5.78 6.41 15.03
C ILE A 23 -4.92 5.27 15.60
N LEU A 24 -3.87 4.85 14.89
CA LEU A 24 -2.99 3.77 15.33
C LEU A 24 -2.10 4.19 16.52
N ASP A 25 -1.57 5.41 16.50
CA ASP A 25 -0.75 5.97 17.58
C ASP A 25 -1.54 6.17 18.89
N ALA A 26 -2.83 6.46 18.77
CA ALA A 26 -3.70 6.62 19.93
C ALA A 26 -3.98 5.30 20.70
N GLN A 27 -3.66 4.14 20.10
CA GLN A 27 -3.88 2.85 20.74
C GLN A 27 -2.71 2.46 21.65
N THR A 28 -2.95 2.45 22.95
CA THR A 28 -1.96 2.08 23.98
C THR A 28 -2.01 0.60 24.37
N GLN A 29 -3.04 -0.12 23.96
CA GLN A 29 -3.27 -1.53 24.27
C GLN A 29 -3.25 -2.38 22.99
N PRO A 30 -2.94 -3.69 23.08
CA PRO A 30 -3.11 -4.60 21.96
C PRO A 30 -4.54 -4.53 21.42
N THR A 31 -4.70 -4.13 20.15
CA THR A 31 -6.00 -3.84 19.56
C THR A 31 -6.20 -4.67 18.29
N ILE A 32 -7.40 -5.20 18.13
CA ILE A 32 -7.84 -5.85 16.89
C ILE A 32 -8.53 -4.80 16.02
N TYR A 33 -8.07 -4.66 14.78
CA TYR A 33 -8.61 -3.70 13.83
C TYR A 33 -9.56 -4.39 12.85
N GLY A 34 -10.82 -3.97 12.85
CA GLY A 34 -11.80 -4.32 11.82
C GLY A 34 -11.86 -3.22 10.77
N LEU A 35 -11.52 -3.53 9.54
CA LEU A 35 -11.49 -2.58 8.43
C LEU A 35 -12.61 -2.90 7.45
N GLN A 36 -13.41 -1.89 7.10
CA GLN A 36 -14.55 -2.08 6.22
C GLN A 36 -14.68 -0.93 5.22
N ASP A 37 -14.92 -1.26 3.97
CA ASP A 37 -15.43 -0.34 2.96
C ASP A 37 -16.65 -0.96 2.26
N GLN A 38 -17.24 -0.25 1.29
CA GLN A 38 -18.46 -0.70 0.61
C GLN A 38 -18.28 -2.04 -0.15
N TRP A 39 -17.09 -2.30 -0.68
CA TRP A 39 -16.79 -3.48 -1.51
C TRP A 39 -15.76 -4.41 -0.89
N GLY A 40 -15.05 -3.97 0.14
CA GLY A 40 -14.03 -4.75 0.85
C GLY A 40 -12.73 -5.01 0.06
N THR A 41 -12.56 -4.42 -1.10
CA THR A 41 -11.44 -4.78 -2.01
C THR A 41 -10.51 -3.62 -2.39
N GLY A 42 -10.77 -2.41 -1.96
CA GLY A 42 -9.98 -1.25 -2.36
C GLY A 42 -9.43 -0.47 -1.19
N ARG A 43 -10.27 0.34 -0.58
CA ARG A 43 -9.90 1.24 0.53
C ARG A 43 -9.53 0.46 1.78
N SER A 44 -10.33 -0.56 2.14
CA SER A 44 -10.06 -1.43 3.29
C SER A 44 -8.77 -2.22 3.14
N THR A 45 -8.45 -2.71 1.93
CA THR A 45 -7.18 -3.40 1.66
C THR A 45 -5.99 -2.47 1.82
N THR A 46 -6.07 -1.24 1.28
CA THR A 46 -5.00 -0.24 1.46
C THR A 46 -4.81 0.10 2.93
N ALA A 47 -5.91 0.34 3.68
CA ALA A 47 -5.86 0.58 5.11
C ALA A 47 -5.28 -0.62 5.88
N ALA A 48 -5.62 -1.85 5.50
CA ALA A 48 -5.05 -3.06 6.10
C ALA A 48 -3.54 -3.14 5.91
N ILE A 49 -3.04 -2.80 4.71
CA ILE A 49 -1.60 -2.73 4.45
C ILE A 49 -0.94 -1.66 5.32
N CYS A 50 -1.55 -0.48 5.47
CA CYS A 50 -1.04 0.58 6.37
C CYS A 50 -0.94 0.09 7.82
N VAL A 51 -2.00 -0.56 8.34
CA VAL A 51 -2.02 -1.14 9.69
C VAL A 51 -0.91 -2.19 9.85
N TYR A 52 -0.76 -3.07 8.87
CA TYR A 52 0.26 -4.12 8.90
C TYR A 52 1.69 -3.55 8.89
N LEU A 53 1.97 -2.57 8.03
CA LEU A 53 3.27 -1.87 7.98
C LEU A 53 3.57 -1.15 9.30
N TYR A 54 2.58 -0.47 9.88
CA TYR A 54 2.71 0.17 11.18
C TYR A 54 3.02 -0.84 12.30
N GLN A 55 2.33 -1.98 12.32
CA GLN A 55 2.59 -3.05 13.30
C GLN A 55 3.99 -3.64 13.12
N MET A 56 4.42 -3.92 11.88
CA MET A 56 5.78 -4.38 11.59
C MET A 56 6.83 -3.40 12.08
N TRP A 57 6.63 -2.10 11.84
CA TRP A 57 7.53 -1.06 12.31
C TRP A 57 7.61 -1.03 13.85
N LYS A 58 6.46 -1.16 14.54
CA LYS A 58 6.37 -1.13 16.00
C LYS A 58 6.99 -2.35 16.69
N THR A 59 6.85 -3.54 16.10
CA THR A 59 7.28 -4.82 16.69
C THR A 59 8.64 -5.29 16.21
N SER A 60 9.32 -4.55 15.36
CA SER A 60 10.47 -4.92 14.55
C SER A 60 10.16 -6.00 13.52
N PRO A 61 10.57 -5.82 12.27
CA PRO A 61 10.27 -6.77 11.21
C PRO A 61 10.99 -8.10 11.41
N PRO A 62 10.47 -9.20 10.87
CA PRO A 62 11.09 -10.50 10.96
C PRO A 62 12.51 -10.50 10.35
N ALA A 63 13.45 -11.14 11.02
CA ALA A 63 14.87 -11.15 10.63
C ALA A 63 15.13 -11.80 9.25
N THR A 64 14.22 -12.66 8.79
CA THR A 64 14.32 -13.31 7.49
C THR A 64 13.02 -13.16 6.73
N ILE A 65 13.05 -12.32 5.69
CA ILE A 65 11.90 -12.10 4.80
C ILE A 65 12.19 -12.77 3.46
N LYS A 66 11.34 -13.71 3.09
CA LYS A 66 11.31 -14.26 1.72
C LYS A 66 10.14 -13.62 1.01
N VAL A 67 10.44 -12.67 0.12
CA VAL A 67 9.46 -12.11 -0.82
C VAL A 67 9.66 -12.85 -2.13
N GLU A 68 8.59 -13.36 -2.71
CA GLU A 68 8.64 -13.97 -4.05
C GLU A 68 9.07 -12.90 -5.06
N ALA A 69 9.89 -13.31 -6.04
CA ALA A 69 10.33 -12.42 -7.09
C ALA A 69 9.10 -11.99 -7.92
N GLN A 70 8.76 -10.72 -7.84
CA GLN A 70 7.65 -10.14 -8.56
C GLN A 70 8.16 -9.19 -9.66
N ARG A 71 7.31 -8.95 -10.66
CA ARG A 71 7.54 -7.89 -11.64
C ARG A 71 7.67 -6.54 -10.95
N ASP A 72 8.60 -5.73 -11.41
CA ASP A 72 8.87 -4.41 -10.85
C ASP A 72 8.56 -3.30 -11.86
N PHE A 73 8.33 -2.11 -11.32
CA PHE A 73 8.06 -0.91 -12.10
C PHE A 73 9.31 -0.02 -12.11
N SER A 74 9.77 0.39 -13.30
CA SER A 74 10.96 1.24 -13.45
C SER A 74 10.84 2.57 -12.69
N LEU A 75 9.64 3.16 -12.68
CA LEU A 75 9.35 4.38 -11.92
C LEU A 75 9.56 4.19 -10.42
N VAL A 76 9.06 3.09 -9.87
CA VAL A 76 9.21 2.74 -8.45
C VAL A 76 10.68 2.51 -8.11
N ASN A 77 11.42 1.81 -8.96
CA ASN A 77 12.85 1.59 -8.78
C ASN A 77 13.66 2.90 -8.76
N SER A 78 13.24 3.91 -9.52
CA SER A 78 13.86 5.24 -9.49
C SER A 78 13.65 5.93 -8.15
N VAL A 79 12.46 5.85 -7.58
CA VAL A 79 12.15 6.42 -6.26
C VAL A 79 12.90 5.70 -5.15
N ILE A 80 12.94 4.37 -5.18
CA ILE A 80 13.64 3.55 -4.17
C ILE A 80 15.11 3.94 -4.06
N ARG A 81 15.76 4.32 -5.17
CA ARG A 81 17.16 4.78 -5.16
C ARG A 81 17.38 6.10 -4.42
N LEU A 82 16.32 6.91 -4.27
CA LEU A 82 16.37 8.20 -3.57
C LEU A 82 16.05 8.06 -2.08
N LEU A 83 15.47 6.95 -1.64
CA LEU A 83 15.09 6.71 -0.26
C LEU A 83 16.24 6.05 0.52
N ASN A 84 16.41 6.46 1.77
CA ASN A 84 17.26 5.75 2.70
C ASN A 84 16.74 4.33 2.91
N HIS A 85 17.60 3.33 2.74
CA HIS A 85 17.20 1.92 2.83
C HIS A 85 16.03 1.52 1.90
N GLY A 86 15.87 2.20 0.75
CA GLY A 86 14.71 2.06 -0.14
C GLY A 86 14.41 0.63 -0.57
N GLN A 87 15.42 -0.23 -0.78
CA GLN A 87 15.21 -1.66 -1.07
C GLN A 87 14.52 -2.40 0.08
N MET A 88 14.94 -2.13 1.30
CA MET A 88 14.32 -2.71 2.51
C MET A 88 12.89 -2.21 2.69
N ILE A 89 12.69 -0.89 2.50
CA ILE A 89 11.37 -0.25 2.58
C ILE A 89 10.39 -0.90 1.58
N LYS A 90 10.82 -1.05 0.32
CA LYS A 90 10.03 -1.71 -0.73
C LYS A 90 9.71 -3.16 -0.36
N MET A 91 10.71 -3.91 0.11
CA MET A 91 10.56 -5.31 0.49
C MET A 91 9.48 -5.50 1.56
N TYR A 92 9.41 -4.62 2.55
CA TYR A 92 8.37 -4.67 3.58
C TYR A 92 6.97 -4.36 3.01
N VAL A 93 6.87 -3.42 2.07
CA VAL A 93 5.61 -3.13 1.39
C VAL A 93 5.17 -4.33 0.54
N ASP A 94 6.08 -4.92 -0.22
CA ASP A 94 5.79 -6.12 -1.03
C ASP A 94 5.33 -7.29 -0.15
N LEU A 95 5.99 -7.50 1.00
CA LEU A 95 5.58 -8.51 1.97
C LEU A 95 4.17 -8.25 2.52
N ALA A 96 3.86 -7.00 2.89
CA ALA A 96 2.54 -6.62 3.39
C ALA A 96 1.45 -6.85 2.34
N ILE A 97 1.72 -6.50 1.08
CA ILE A 97 0.82 -6.72 -0.05
C ILE A 97 0.56 -8.22 -0.24
N GLN A 98 1.61 -9.04 -0.29
CA GLN A 98 1.48 -10.50 -0.43
C GLN A 98 0.71 -11.12 0.73
N HIS A 99 1.01 -10.70 1.96
CA HIS A 99 0.35 -11.25 3.16
C HIS A 99 -1.15 -10.97 3.19
N LEU A 100 -1.55 -9.80 2.66
CA LEU A 100 -2.94 -9.34 2.67
C LEU A 100 -3.64 -9.56 1.31
N SER A 101 -3.01 -10.24 0.36
CA SER A 101 -3.62 -10.57 -0.92
C SER A 101 -4.85 -11.45 -0.70
N GLN A 102 -5.95 -11.10 -1.37
CA GLN A 102 -7.19 -11.88 -1.35
C GLN A 102 -7.35 -12.63 -2.66
N ASN A 103 -7.73 -13.90 -2.58
CA ASN A 103 -8.03 -14.74 -3.74
C ASN A 103 -6.88 -14.84 -4.77
N GLY A 104 -5.63 -14.73 -4.33
CA GLY A 104 -4.46 -14.84 -5.21
C GLY A 104 -4.20 -13.63 -6.11
N THR A 105 -4.94 -12.54 -5.94
CA THR A 105 -4.66 -11.27 -6.61
C THR A 105 -4.24 -10.21 -5.61
N ASP A 106 -3.15 -9.54 -5.89
CA ASP A 106 -2.64 -8.46 -5.06
C ASP A 106 -2.70 -7.10 -5.76
N LEU A 107 -2.25 -6.05 -5.07
CA LEU A 107 -2.21 -4.69 -5.59
C LEU A 107 -1.34 -4.59 -6.86
N LYS A 108 -0.21 -5.29 -6.92
CA LYS A 108 0.70 -5.27 -8.08
C LYS A 108 0.12 -6.02 -9.26
N ASP A 109 -0.51 -7.17 -9.02
CA ASP A 109 -1.22 -7.93 -10.05
C ASP A 109 -2.34 -7.10 -10.67
N SER A 110 -3.04 -6.32 -9.86
CA SER A 110 -4.07 -5.40 -10.36
C SER A 110 -3.51 -4.36 -11.33
N ILE A 111 -2.33 -3.80 -11.06
CA ILE A 111 -1.67 -2.85 -11.97
C ILE A 111 -1.41 -3.53 -13.32
N PHE A 112 -0.80 -4.71 -13.33
CA PHE A 112 -0.49 -5.44 -14.56
C PHE A 112 -1.74 -5.85 -15.33
N THR A 113 -2.77 -6.33 -14.63
CA THR A 113 -4.06 -6.70 -15.24
C THR A 113 -4.69 -5.51 -15.97
N PHE A 114 -4.66 -4.30 -15.40
CA PHE A 114 -5.21 -3.12 -16.05
C PHE A 114 -4.33 -2.61 -17.19
N LEU A 115 -3.00 -2.77 -17.12
CA LEU A 115 -2.12 -2.47 -18.24
C LEU A 115 -2.37 -3.41 -19.43
N GLU A 116 -2.48 -4.70 -19.18
CA GLU A 116 -2.82 -5.69 -20.23
C GLU A 116 -4.21 -5.40 -20.84
N ARG A 117 -5.20 -5.04 -20.03
CA ARG A 117 -6.51 -4.61 -20.54
C ARG A 117 -6.42 -3.38 -21.42
N ALA A 118 -5.57 -2.41 -21.08
CA ALA A 118 -5.37 -1.20 -21.87
C ALA A 118 -4.76 -1.53 -23.23
N GLU A 119 -3.80 -2.47 -23.29
CA GLU A 119 -3.17 -2.93 -24.53
C GLU A 119 -4.13 -3.72 -25.42
N LEU A 120 -4.98 -4.55 -24.84
CA LEU A 120 -5.95 -5.38 -25.54
C LEU A 120 -7.24 -4.65 -25.91
N ALA A 121 -7.44 -3.43 -25.44
CA ALA A 121 -8.67 -2.67 -25.64
C ALA A 121 -8.85 -2.32 -27.13
N ARG A 122 -10.05 -2.59 -27.65
CA ARG A 122 -10.44 -2.27 -29.04
C ARG A 122 -10.81 -0.81 -29.24
N SER A 123 -11.15 -0.11 -28.16
CA SER A 123 -11.59 1.27 -28.15
C SER A 123 -10.58 2.14 -27.41
N HIS A 124 -10.28 3.33 -27.91
CA HIS A 124 -9.42 4.30 -27.25
C HIS A 124 -10.00 4.73 -25.86
N ILE A 125 -11.33 4.75 -25.73
CA ILE A 125 -12.00 5.09 -24.46
C ILE A 125 -11.71 4.02 -23.41
N ASP A 126 -11.85 2.72 -23.78
CA ASP A 126 -11.61 1.61 -22.87
C ASP A 126 -10.12 1.51 -22.50
N SER A 127 -9.23 1.72 -23.47
CA SER A 127 -7.78 1.77 -23.25
C SER A 127 -7.42 2.87 -22.26
N LYS A 128 -7.96 4.08 -22.43
CA LYS A 128 -7.73 5.21 -21.53
C LYS A 128 -8.28 4.92 -20.11
N ALA A 129 -9.47 4.37 -20.01
CA ALA A 129 -10.07 4.02 -18.71
C ALA A 129 -9.23 2.95 -17.96
N ALA A 130 -8.77 1.91 -18.66
CA ALA A 130 -7.92 0.89 -18.08
C ALA A 130 -6.55 1.45 -17.66
N THR A 131 -5.93 2.29 -18.48
CA THR A 131 -4.68 2.97 -18.13
C THR A 131 -4.85 3.84 -16.89
N GLN A 132 -5.93 4.59 -16.78
CA GLN A 132 -6.23 5.41 -15.60
C GLN A 132 -6.36 4.56 -14.33
N LYS A 133 -7.01 3.40 -14.40
CA LYS A 133 -7.10 2.46 -13.28
C LYS A 133 -5.71 1.91 -12.90
N ALA A 134 -4.89 1.51 -13.88
CA ALA A 134 -3.53 1.07 -13.62
C ALA A 134 -2.70 2.14 -12.89
N CYS A 135 -2.81 3.41 -13.33
CA CYS A 135 -2.13 4.54 -12.67
C CYS A 135 -2.60 4.72 -11.22
N GLN A 136 -3.90 4.61 -10.95
CA GLN A 136 -4.43 4.72 -9.58
C GLN A 136 -3.88 3.62 -8.65
N TYR A 137 -3.77 2.37 -9.13
CA TYR A 137 -3.17 1.29 -8.33
C TYR A 137 -1.67 1.48 -8.14
N LEU A 138 -0.95 1.95 -9.18
CA LEU A 138 0.48 2.27 -9.09
C LEU A 138 0.73 3.42 -8.10
N GLU A 139 -0.12 4.43 -8.09
CA GLU A 139 -0.06 5.55 -7.16
C GLU A 139 -0.28 5.07 -5.72
N ARG A 140 -1.23 4.16 -5.47
CA ARG A 140 -1.41 3.55 -4.14
C ARG A 140 -0.15 2.80 -3.69
N TYR A 141 0.45 2.02 -4.58
CA TYR A 141 1.69 1.32 -4.28
C TYR A 141 2.83 2.28 -3.95
N PHE A 142 2.96 3.36 -4.71
CA PHE A 142 3.92 4.42 -4.46
C PHE A 142 3.73 5.04 -3.07
N TRP A 143 2.51 5.42 -2.70
CA TRP A 143 2.21 6.02 -1.41
C TRP A 143 2.45 5.07 -0.23
N LEU A 144 2.24 3.78 -0.40
CA LEU A 144 2.59 2.78 0.62
C LEU A 144 4.11 2.70 0.86
N ILE A 145 4.92 2.85 -0.19
CA ILE A 145 6.37 2.93 -0.07
C ILE A 145 6.78 4.22 0.67
N VAL A 146 6.18 5.36 0.31
CA VAL A 146 6.44 6.64 0.97
C VAL A 146 6.03 6.58 2.44
N LEU A 147 4.86 6.05 2.76
CA LEU A 147 4.39 5.85 4.13
C LEU A 147 5.38 4.99 4.94
N ASN A 148 5.81 3.87 4.37
CA ASN A 148 6.75 2.99 5.06
C ASN A 148 8.12 3.65 5.26
N SER A 149 8.62 4.43 4.29
CA SER A 149 9.82 5.25 4.44
C SER A 149 9.66 6.27 5.58
N TYR A 150 8.53 6.95 5.63
CA TYR A 150 8.22 7.91 6.69
C TYR A 150 8.22 7.27 8.09
N LEU A 151 7.66 6.06 8.25
CA LEU A 151 7.67 5.34 9.52
C LEU A 151 9.10 5.05 10.00
N TYR A 152 10.00 4.64 9.09
CA TYR A 152 11.38 4.29 9.44
C TYR A 152 12.33 5.50 9.55
N GLU A 153 12.08 6.58 8.82
CA GLU A 153 12.91 7.79 8.82
C GLU A 153 12.48 8.80 9.89
N SER A 154 11.17 8.93 10.12
CA SER A 154 10.69 9.70 11.25
C SER A 154 11.24 9.02 12.50
N LYS A 155 12.03 9.70 13.31
CA LYS A 155 12.51 9.25 14.63
C LYS A 155 11.35 9.09 15.63
N ARG A 156 10.20 8.59 15.19
CA ARG A 156 9.15 8.09 16.04
C ARG A 156 9.76 6.88 16.74
N SER A 157 10.36 7.10 17.90
CA SER A 157 10.66 5.98 18.80
C SER A 157 9.37 5.19 18.94
N PRO A 158 9.35 3.89 18.66
CA PRO A 158 8.16 3.10 18.95
C PRO A 158 7.83 3.36 20.43
N PRO A 159 6.58 3.60 20.79
CA PRO A 159 6.21 3.81 22.17
C PRO A 159 6.70 2.61 22.97
N SER A 160 7.52 2.93 23.98
CA SER A 160 8.13 1.97 24.93
C SER A 160 7.07 1.18 25.69
#